data_ac0b27dc1aa4116be0ed4faef26213c5
#
_entry.id   ac0b27dc1aa4116be0ed4faef26213c5
#
_cell.length_a   1.000
_cell.length_b   1.000
_cell.length_c   1.000
_cell.angle_alpha   90.00
_cell.angle_beta   90.00
_cell.angle_gamma   90.00
#
_symmetry.space_group_name_H-M   'P 1'
#
loop_
_entity.id
_entity.type
_entity.pdbx_description
1 polymer ?
#
loop_
_entity_poly.entity_id
_entity_poly.type
_entity_poly.pdbx_seq_one_letter_code
_entity_poly.pdbx_strand_id
1 'polypeptide(L)'
;MIDTLNSGISDLPEMEGLHLDDIRLLTSLLSETIRDQEGVQTFETIETIRRLSTAFEHEADPEAGRELDRLLGWLKPQEAVQVARAFCYFSYLTNIAEDRHRIRCTAASLTRNPGEEAQGSLDWTFKLLAEAGITPEQTCEALKGSLVSPVLTASNGGAAPQHS
;
A
#
# COMPACT_ATOMS: atom_id res chain seq x y z
N MET A 1 -7.20 35.28 -1.47
CA MET A 1 -7.05 34.21 -0.47
C MET A 1 -7.77 32.93 -0.94
N ILE A 2 -8.02 32.77 -2.23
CA ILE A 2 -8.69 31.60 -2.84
C ILE A 2 -7.73 30.84 -3.78
N ASP A 3 -6.62 31.46 -4.20
CA ASP A 3 -5.70 30.86 -5.17
C ASP A 3 -4.75 29.79 -4.57
N THR A 4 -4.58 29.79 -3.24
CA THR A 4 -3.66 28.83 -2.59
C THR A 4 -4.28 27.43 -2.41
N LEU A 5 -5.60 27.32 -2.43
CA LEU A 5 -6.31 26.03 -2.31
C LEU A 5 -6.35 25.25 -3.63
N ASN A 6 -6.15 25.93 -4.76
CA ASN A 6 -6.29 25.30 -6.08
C ASN A 6 -4.98 24.62 -6.57
N SER A 7 -3.80 25.00 -6.03
CA SER A 7 -2.53 24.38 -6.42
C SER A 7 -2.33 22.98 -5.82
N GLY A 8 -3.03 22.65 -4.72
CA GLY A 8 -2.98 21.35 -4.07
C GLY A 8 -3.71 20.22 -4.82
N ILE A 9 -4.70 20.60 -5.64
CA ILE A 9 -5.57 19.64 -6.35
C ILE A 9 -4.96 19.23 -7.70
N SER A 10 -4.10 20.06 -8.29
CA SER A 10 -3.53 19.80 -9.63
C SER A 10 -2.47 18.68 -9.65
N ASP A 11 -1.75 18.45 -8.55
CA ASP A 11 -0.67 17.46 -8.50
C ASP A 11 -1.11 16.09 -7.96
N LEU A 12 -2.29 16.01 -7.33
CA LEU A 12 -2.85 14.74 -6.86
C LEU A 12 -3.03 13.73 -7.99
N PRO A 13 -3.60 14.10 -9.17
CA PRO A 13 -3.74 13.16 -10.28
C PRO A 13 -2.40 12.68 -10.85
N GLU A 14 -1.37 13.55 -10.87
CA GLU A 14 -0.03 13.19 -11.34
C GLU A 14 0.66 12.23 -10.38
N MET A 15 0.52 12.45 -9.08
CA MET A 15 1.08 11.56 -8.05
C MET A 15 0.37 10.21 -7.99
N GLU A 16 -0.95 10.17 -8.20
CA GLU A 16 -1.71 8.93 -8.34
C GLU A 16 -1.29 8.17 -9.62
N GLY A 17 -1.05 8.88 -10.72
CA GLY A 17 -0.52 8.31 -11.96
C GLY A 17 0.81 7.61 -11.73
N LEU A 18 1.77 8.26 -11.07
CA LEU A 18 3.06 7.69 -10.73
C LEU A 18 2.95 6.47 -9.82
N HIS A 19 2.00 6.45 -8.90
CA HIS A 19 1.74 5.31 -8.03
C HIS A 19 1.24 4.09 -8.83
N LEU A 20 0.30 4.31 -9.74
CA LEU A 20 -0.21 3.25 -10.61
C LEU A 20 0.87 2.73 -11.56
N ASP A 21 1.76 3.58 -12.05
CA ASP A 21 2.87 3.17 -12.89
C ASP A 21 3.91 2.35 -12.14
N ASP A 22 4.21 2.69 -10.87
CA ASP A 22 5.06 1.86 -10.00
C ASP A 22 4.43 0.46 -9.79
N ILE A 23 3.13 0.38 -9.50
CA ILE A 23 2.42 -0.91 -9.34
C ILE A 23 2.48 -1.73 -10.64
N ARG A 24 2.21 -1.10 -11.78
CA ARG A 24 2.26 -1.78 -13.08
C ARG A 24 3.63 -2.33 -13.39
N LEU A 25 4.68 -1.52 -13.18
CA LEU A 25 6.06 -1.93 -13.39
C LEU A 25 6.43 -3.12 -12.51
N LEU A 26 6.18 -3.04 -11.21
CA LEU A 26 6.52 -4.11 -10.27
C LEU A 26 5.73 -5.39 -10.55
N THR A 27 4.46 -5.26 -10.91
CA THR A 27 3.62 -6.41 -11.32
C THR A 27 4.14 -7.06 -12.59
N SER A 28 4.53 -6.27 -13.60
CA SER A 28 5.11 -6.79 -14.85
C SER A 28 6.41 -7.56 -14.60
N LEU A 29 7.32 -7.00 -13.81
CA LEU A 29 8.58 -7.65 -13.45
C LEU A 29 8.35 -8.97 -12.68
N LEU A 30 7.39 -8.99 -11.77
CA LEU A 30 7.04 -10.22 -11.06
C LEU A 30 6.45 -11.26 -12.00
N SER A 31 5.55 -10.86 -12.90
CA SER A 31 4.93 -11.74 -13.89
C SER A 31 5.98 -12.39 -14.80
N GLU A 32 6.95 -11.61 -15.28
CA GLU A 32 8.08 -12.12 -16.06
C GLU A 32 8.93 -13.11 -15.24
N THR A 33 9.24 -12.75 -14.00
CA THR A 33 10.01 -13.61 -13.09
C THR A 33 9.31 -14.94 -12.82
N ILE A 34 7.99 -14.91 -12.57
CA ILE A 34 7.21 -16.14 -12.36
C ILE A 34 7.22 -17.02 -13.63
N ARG A 35 7.04 -16.40 -14.80
CA ARG A 35 7.08 -17.13 -16.08
C ARG A 35 8.42 -17.81 -16.29
N ASP A 36 9.51 -17.13 -16.00
CA ASP A 36 10.87 -17.63 -16.21
C ASP A 36 11.27 -18.71 -15.18
N GLN A 37 10.85 -18.55 -13.91
CA GLN A 37 11.26 -19.44 -12.83
C GLN A 37 10.33 -20.64 -12.63
N GLU A 38 9.02 -20.45 -12.74
CA GLU A 38 8.00 -21.47 -12.44
C GLU A 38 7.34 -22.03 -13.71
N GLY A 39 7.65 -21.43 -14.88
CA GLY A 39 7.12 -21.85 -16.18
C GLY A 39 5.79 -21.22 -16.57
N VAL A 40 5.48 -21.34 -17.87
CA VAL A 40 4.31 -20.70 -18.49
C VAL A 40 2.99 -21.17 -17.88
N GLN A 41 2.86 -22.47 -17.60
CA GLN A 41 1.63 -23.05 -17.06
C GLN A 41 1.28 -22.49 -15.67
N THR A 42 2.27 -22.38 -14.79
CA THR A 42 2.10 -21.78 -13.46
C THR A 42 1.72 -20.33 -13.57
N PHE A 43 2.39 -19.58 -14.44
CA PHE A 43 2.08 -18.18 -14.73
C PHE A 43 0.63 -18.01 -15.21
N GLU A 44 0.17 -18.79 -16.18
CA GLU A 44 -1.22 -18.72 -16.69
C GLU A 44 -2.25 -19.04 -15.60
N THR A 45 -1.95 -20.00 -14.72
CA THR A 45 -2.81 -20.33 -13.59
C THR A 45 -2.92 -19.13 -12.62
N ILE A 46 -1.79 -18.50 -12.28
CA ILE A 46 -1.76 -17.33 -11.38
C ILE A 46 -2.53 -16.15 -11.98
N GLU A 47 -2.31 -15.85 -13.27
CA GLU A 47 -3.02 -14.78 -13.97
C GLU A 47 -4.53 -15.04 -14.07
N THR A 48 -4.94 -16.30 -14.28
CA THR A 48 -6.34 -16.69 -14.27
C THR A 48 -6.99 -16.48 -12.91
N ILE A 49 -6.32 -16.91 -11.83
CA ILE A 49 -6.78 -16.68 -10.45
C ILE A 49 -6.92 -15.19 -10.18
N ARG A 50 -5.92 -14.37 -10.55
CA ARG A 50 -5.94 -12.93 -10.36
C ARG A 50 -7.11 -12.28 -11.08
N ARG A 51 -7.35 -12.63 -12.35
CA ARG A 51 -8.45 -12.11 -13.16
C ARG A 51 -9.82 -12.49 -12.57
N LEU A 52 -10.00 -13.75 -12.18
CA LEU A 52 -11.25 -14.24 -11.60
C LEU A 52 -11.50 -13.59 -10.23
N SER A 53 -10.47 -13.42 -9.40
CA SER A 53 -10.59 -12.72 -8.12
C SER A 53 -11.00 -11.26 -8.32
N THR A 54 -10.40 -10.56 -9.29
CA THR A 54 -10.76 -9.17 -9.60
C THR A 54 -12.21 -9.06 -10.07
N ALA A 55 -12.65 -9.94 -10.98
CA ALA A 55 -14.03 -9.95 -11.47
C ALA A 55 -15.03 -10.24 -10.34
N PHE A 56 -14.71 -11.16 -9.45
CA PHE A 56 -15.56 -11.49 -8.31
C PHE A 56 -15.65 -10.33 -7.30
N GLU A 57 -14.51 -9.73 -6.91
CA GLU A 57 -14.45 -8.71 -5.86
C GLU A 57 -14.91 -7.32 -6.33
N HIS A 58 -14.52 -6.91 -7.53
CA HIS A 58 -14.78 -5.55 -8.02
C HIS A 58 -15.97 -5.44 -8.96
N GLU A 59 -16.25 -6.47 -9.75
CA GLU A 59 -17.35 -6.49 -10.70
C GLU A 59 -18.57 -7.22 -10.17
N ALA A 60 -18.46 -7.80 -8.95
CA ALA A 60 -19.50 -8.58 -8.29
C ALA A 60 -20.05 -9.72 -9.18
N ASP A 61 -19.16 -10.39 -9.95
CA ASP A 61 -19.49 -11.48 -10.85
C ASP A 61 -19.53 -12.84 -10.10
N PRO A 62 -20.73 -13.41 -9.82
CA PRO A 62 -20.84 -14.68 -9.10
C PRO A 62 -20.34 -15.88 -9.92
N GLU A 63 -20.28 -15.76 -11.26
CA GLU A 63 -19.77 -16.84 -12.12
C GLU A 63 -18.26 -16.94 -11.97
N ALA A 64 -17.56 -15.78 -11.96
CA ALA A 64 -16.14 -15.71 -11.69
C ALA A 64 -15.77 -16.32 -10.34
N GLY A 65 -16.59 -16.07 -9.29
CA GLY A 65 -16.40 -16.69 -7.98
C GLY A 65 -16.51 -18.23 -8.02
N ARG A 66 -17.52 -18.77 -8.72
CA ARG A 66 -17.69 -20.23 -8.86
C ARG A 66 -16.54 -20.87 -9.66
N GLU A 67 -16.06 -20.18 -10.68
CA GLU A 67 -14.93 -20.66 -11.48
C GLU A 67 -13.63 -20.63 -10.68
N LEU A 68 -13.44 -19.57 -9.90
CA LEU A 68 -12.31 -19.43 -8.97
C LEU A 68 -12.29 -20.57 -7.94
N ASP A 69 -13.41 -20.84 -7.27
CA ASP A 69 -13.52 -21.93 -6.29
C ASP A 69 -13.19 -23.28 -6.93
N ARG A 70 -13.68 -23.52 -8.15
CA ARG A 70 -13.40 -24.74 -8.88
C ARG A 70 -11.92 -24.86 -9.20
N LEU A 71 -11.30 -23.79 -9.72
CA LEU A 71 -9.90 -23.78 -10.06
C LEU A 71 -9.02 -24.03 -8.83
N LEU A 72 -9.28 -23.32 -7.74
CA LEU A 72 -8.55 -23.50 -6.47
C LEU A 72 -8.69 -24.91 -5.90
N GLY A 73 -9.88 -25.51 -6.01
CA GLY A 73 -10.13 -26.88 -5.56
C GLY A 73 -9.40 -27.98 -6.36
N TRP A 74 -8.96 -27.66 -7.59
CA TRP A 74 -8.24 -28.61 -8.43
C TRP A 74 -6.71 -28.45 -8.38
N LEU A 75 -6.18 -27.43 -7.69
CA LEU A 75 -4.74 -27.22 -7.54
C LEU A 75 -4.11 -28.38 -6.76
N LYS A 76 -3.02 -28.90 -7.27
CA LYS A 76 -2.18 -29.82 -6.50
C LYS A 76 -1.45 -29.04 -5.38
N PRO A 77 -1.03 -29.72 -4.30
CA PRO A 77 -0.36 -29.04 -3.18
C PRO A 77 0.84 -28.18 -3.59
N GLN A 78 1.65 -28.62 -4.54
CA GLN A 78 2.80 -27.86 -5.05
C GLN A 78 2.36 -26.62 -5.82
N GLU A 79 1.34 -26.73 -6.68
CA GLU A 79 0.76 -25.62 -7.43
C GLU A 79 0.15 -24.59 -6.48
N ALA A 80 -0.55 -25.05 -5.43
CA ALA A 80 -1.10 -24.17 -4.39
C ALA A 80 -0.01 -23.37 -3.67
N VAL A 81 1.14 -23.99 -3.36
CA VAL A 81 2.28 -23.29 -2.76
C VAL A 81 2.87 -22.24 -3.70
N GLN A 82 2.99 -22.56 -5.00
CA GLN A 82 3.49 -21.60 -6.01
C GLN A 82 2.54 -20.41 -6.13
N VAL A 83 1.24 -20.65 -6.20
CA VAL A 83 0.20 -19.61 -6.23
C VAL A 83 0.28 -18.74 -4.96
N ALA A 84 0.28 -19.35 -3.77
CA ALA A 84 0.37 -18.61 -2.52
C ALA A 84 1.63 -17.73 -2.45
N ARG A 85 2.78 -18.27 -2.88
CA ARG A 85 4.04 -17.52 -2.94
C ARG A 85 3.96 -16.32 -3.88
N ALA A 86 3.37 -16.50 -5.07
CA ALA A 86 3.19 -15.41 -6.02
C ALA A 86 2.33 -14.28 -5.44
N PHE A 87 1.21 -14.61 -4.80
CA PHE A 87 0.34 -13.61 -4.16
C PHE A 87 1.02 -12.92 -2.96
N CYS A 88 1.86 -13.62 -2.19
CA CYS A 88 2.69 -12.98 -1.17
C CYS A 88 3.63 -11.95 -1.79
N TYR A 89 4.31 -12.27 -2.90
CA TYR A 89 5.17 -11.31 -3.58
C TYR A 89 4.39 -10.13 -4.18
N PHE A 90 3.22 -10.35 -4.76
CA PHE A 90 2.34 -9.25 -5.18
C PHE A 90 2.04 -8.29 -4.03
N SER A 91 1.65 -8.82 -2.86
CA SER A 91 1.38 -8.00 -1.68
C SER A 91 2.61 -7.21 -1.22
N TYR A 92 3.79 -7.83 -1.19
CA TYR A 92 5.02 -7.12 -0.82
C TYR A 92 5.37 -6.00 -1.80
N LEU A 93 5.26 -6.25 -3.09
CA LEU A 93 5.56 -5.25 -4.12
C LEU A 93 4.56 -4.10 -4.11
N THR A 94 3.28 -4.38 -3.88
CA THR A 94 2.25 -3.35 -3.71
C THR A 94 2.55 -2.47 -2.49
N ASN A 95 2.92 -3.07 -1.35
CA ASN A 95 3.32 -2.31 -0.15
C ASN A 95 4.53 -1.41 -0.41
N ILE A 96 5.52 -1.88 -1.18
CA ILE A 96 6.68 -1.06 -1.58
C ILE A 96 6.23 0.13 -2.45
N ALA A 97 5.32 -0.08 -3.39
CA ALA A 97 4.78 1.00 -4.22
C ALA A 97 4.02 2.03 -3.39
N GLU A 98 3.19 1.58 -2.44
CA GLU A 98 2.45 2.44 -1.51
C GLU A 98 3.39 3.25 -0.61
N ASP A 99 4.44 2.65 -0.07
CA ASP A 99 5.42 3.35 0.75
C ASP A 99 6.17 4.42 -0.05
N ARG A 100 6.58 4.10 -1.29
CA ARG A 100 7.17 5.09 -2.19
C ARG A 100 6.22 6.24 -2.50
N HIS A 101 4.95 5.93 -2.76
CA HIS A 101 3.94 6.95 -2.98
C HIS A 101 3.79 7.87 -1.76
N ARG A 102 3.68 7.31 -0.56
CA ARG A 102 3.60 8.05 0.70
C ARG A 102 4.80 8.96 0.92
N ILE A 103 6.02 8.46 0.66
CA ILE A 103 7.25 9.26 0.76
C ILE A 103 7.20 10.44 -0.21
N ARG A 104 6.79 10.22 -1.48
CA ARG A 104 6.64 11.29 -2.47
C ARG A 104 5.62 12.34 -2.03
N CYS A 105 4.45 11.91 -1.55
CA CYS A 105 3.41 12.81 -1.06
C CYS A 105 3.91 13.66 0.11
N THR A 106 4.61 13.06 1.07
CA THR A 106 5.17 13.76 2.22
C THR A 106 6.24 14.77 1.77
N ALA A 107 7.15 14.37 0.90
CA ALA A 107 8.19 15.27 0.38
C ALA A 107 7.60 16.44 -0.40
N ALA A 108 6.60 16.21 -1.25
CA ALA A 108 5.88 17.25 -1.98
C ALA A 108 5.16 18.21 -1.04
N SER A 109 4.54 17.71 0.01
CA SER A 109 3.85 18.52 1.02
C SER A 109 4.83 19.45 1.77
N LEU A 110 5.98 18.92 2.20
CA LEU A 110 7.03 19.70 2.87
C LEU A 110 7.64 20.78 1.98
N THR A 111 7.78 20.51 0.67
CA THR A 111 8.31 21.49 -0.28
C THR A 111 7.31 22.60 -0.58
N ARG A 112 6.01 22.29 -0.57
CA ARG A 112 4.94 23.22 -0.94
C ARG A 112 4.59 24.19 0.18
N ASN A 113 4.64 23.74 1.42
CA ASN A 113 4.32 24.54 2.61
C ASN A 113 5.50 24.51 3.60
N PRO A 114 6.61 25.24 3.31
CA PRO A 114 7.73 25.32 4.25
C PRO A 114 7.24 26.02 5.55
N GLY A 115 7.12 25.26 6.63
CA GLY A 115 6.64 25.73 7.92
C GLY A 115 5.24 25.32 8.33
N GLU A 116 4.49 24.65 7.48
CA GLU A 116 3.31 23.89 7.88
C GLU A 116 3.73 22.47 8.29
N GLU A 117 3.52 22.16 9.56
CA GLU A 117 3.80 20.83 10.08
C GLU A 117 2.79 19.84 9.52
N ALA A 118 3.27 18.85 8.78
CA ALA A 118 2.41 17.80 8.23
C ALA A 118 1.78 16.99 9.36
N GLN A 119 0.47 16.83 9.35
CA GLN A 119 -0.25 15.99 10.30
C GLN A 119 0.37 14.59 10.33
N GLY A 120 0.71 14.11 11.53
CA GLY A 120 1.40 12.82 11.72
C GLY A 120 2.94 12.91 11.65
N SER A 121 3.53 14.11 11.45
CA SER A 121 4.96 14.33 11.62
C SER A 121 5.33 14.43 13.11
N LEU A 122 6.61 14.24 13.41
CA LEU A 122 7.11 14.46 14.78
C LEU A 122 6.94 15.90 15.20
N ASP A 123 7.22 16.86 14.33
CA ASP A 123 7.09 18.29 14.61
C ASP A 123 5.65 18.65 14.96
N TRP A 124 4.68 18.16 14.16
CA TRP A 124 3.25 18.34 14.46
C TRP A 124 2.86 17.70 15.80
N THR A 125 3.37 16.52 16.10
CA THR A 125 3.12 15.82 17.37
C THR A 125 3.68 16.59 18.55
N PHE A 126 4.93 17.08 18.46
CA PHE A 126 5.55 17.88 19.52
C PHE A 126 4.83 19.21 19.74
N LYS A 127 4.31 19.83 18.69
CA LYS A 127 3.48 21.02 18.82
C LYS A 127 2.19 20.74 19.59
N LEU A 128 1.46 19.67 19.26
CA LEU A 128 0.28 19.26 20.00
C LEU A 128 0.57 18.97 21.48
N LEU A 129 1.69 18.31 21.76
CA LEU A 129 2.14 18.04 23.15
C LEU A 129 2.39 19.35 23.90
N ALA A 130 3.05 20.32 23.27
CA ALA A 130 3.30 21.63 23.84
C ALA A 130 1.99 22.41 24.06
N GLU A 131 1.06 22.40 23.12
CA GLU A 131 -0.28 23.00 23.26
C GLU A 131 -1.10 22.35 24.39
N ALA A 132 -0.91 21.04 24.61
CA ALA A 132 -1.50 20.31 25.74
C ALA A 132 -0.80 20.55 27.08
N GLY A 133 0.26 21.39 27.12
CA GLY A 133 1.02 21.73 28.32
C GLY A 133 2.01 20.67 28.78
N ILE A 134 2.33 19.70 27.90
CA ILE A 134 3.33 18.65 28.18
C ILE A 134 4.72 19.22 27.93
N THR A 135 5.60 19.13 28.92
CA THR A 135 6.97 19.67 28.79
C THR A 135 7.87 18.73 28.02
N PRO A 136 8.97 19.26 27.39
CA PRO A 136 9.97 18.43 26.72
C PRO A 136 10.56 17.33 27.63
N GLU A 137 10.74 17.63 28.94
CA GLU A 137 11.25 16.67 29.90
C GLU A 137 10.28 15.52 30.13
N GLN A 138 8.98 15.81 30.24
CA GLN A 138 7.93 14.79 30.38
C GLN A 138 7.87 13.91 29.11
N THR A 139 7.99 14.52 27.92
CA THR A 139 8.04 13.80 26.66
C THR A 139 9.26 12.88 26.58
N CYS A 140 10.44 13.38 26.95
CA CYS A 140 11.66 12.58 26.99
C CYS A 140 11.55 11.41 27.96
N GLU A 141 10.96 11.64 29.16
CA GLU A 141 10.80 10.57 30.14
C GLU A 141 9.84 9.48 29.67
N ALA A 142 8.74 9.84 29.01
CA ALA A 142 7.82 8.89 28.41
C ALA A 142 8.50 8.06 27.29
N LEU A 143 9.32 8.70 26.44
CA LEU A 143 10.02 8.02 25.34
C LEU A 143 11.13 7.08 25.85
N LYS A 144 11.82 7.40 26.96
CA LYS A 144 12.83 6.52 27.58
C LYS A 144 12.25 5.17 28.01
N GLY A 145 10.98 5.15 28.44
CA GLY A 145 10.28 3.93 28.82
C GLY A 145 9.64 3.18 27.66
N SER A 146 9.69 3.72 26.43
CA SER A 146 9.04 3.16 25.27
C SER A 146 9.96 2.21 24.51
N LEU A 147 9.41 1.06 24.07
CA LEU A 147 10.05 0.14 23.14
C LEU A 147 9.46 0.33 21.75
N VAL A 148 10.25 0.81 20.80
CA VAL A 148 9.86 0.86 19.39
C VAL A 148 10.36 -0.39 18.70
N SER A 149 9.46 -1.28 18.32
CA SER A 149 9.79 -2.48 17.56
C SER A 149 9.15 -2.40 16.19
N PRO A 150 9.93 -2.42 15.09
CA PRO A 150 9.37 -2.50 13.75
C PRO A 150 8.70 -3.85 13.58
N VAL A 151 7.42 -3.85 13.22
CA VAL A 151 6.69 -5.06 12.87
C VAL A 151 6.49 -5.06 11.36
N LEU A 152 7.08 -6.04 10.68
CA LEU A 152 6.83 -6.27 9.26
C LEU A 152 5.48 -6.96 9.12
N THR A 153 4.44 -6.18 8.89
CA THR A 153 3.12 -6.69 8.56
C THR A 153 2.86 -6.48 7.07
N ALA A 154 2.33 -7.50 6.39
CA ALA A 154 1.65 -7.30 5.13
C ALA A 154 0.30 -6.61 5.44
N SER A 155 0.31 -5.31 5.70
CA SER A 155 -0.95 -4.58 5.84
C SER A 155 -1.48 -4.30 4.44
N ASN A 156 -2.58 -4.95 4.08
CA ASN A 156 -3.45 -4.40 3.07
C ASN A 156 -3.85 -3.01 3.57
N GLY A 157 -3.55 -1.97 2.79
CA GLY A 157 -3.87 -0.59 3.15
C GLY A 157 -5.36 -0.46 3.47
N GLY A 158 -5.72 -0.69 4.71
CA GLY A 158 -7.04 -0.44 5.22
C GLY A 158 -7.27 1.06 5.17
N ALA A 159 -8.31 1.48 4.46
CA ALA A 159 -8.76 2.87 4.45
C ALA A 159 -8.81 3.37 5.90
N ALA A 160 -8.20 4.50 6.16
CA ALA A 160 -8.30 5.16 7.45
C ALA A 160 -9.77 5.32 7.83
N PRO A 161 -10.18 5.05 9.07
CA PRO A 161 -11.56 5.24 9.48
C PRO A 161 -11.91 6.73 9.31
N GLN A 162 -12.91 6.99 8.46
CA GLN A 162 -13.51 8.31 8.38
C GLN A 162 -14.28 8.54 9.67
N HIS A 163 -13.73 9.37 10.55
CA HIS A 163 -14.47 9.85 11.71
C HIS A 163 -15.53 10.83 11.25
N SER A 164 -16.78 10.45 11.43
CA SER A 164 -18.00 11.30 11.32
C SER A 164 -18.05 12.29 12.47
#